data_38e6e7c0958772622cefde0e4c164f6c
#
_entry.id   38e6e7c0958772622cefde0e4c164f6c
#
_cell.length_a   1.000
_cell.length_b   1.000
_cell.length_c   1.000
_cell.angle_alpha   90.00
_cell.angle_beta   90.00
_cell.angle_gamma   90.00
#
_symmetry.space_group_name_H-M   'P 1'
#
loop_
_entity.id
_entity.type
_entity.pdbx_description
1 polymer ?
#
loop_
_entity_poly.entity_id
_entity_poly.type
_entity_poly.pdbx_seq_one_letter_code
_entity_poly.pdbx_strand_id
1 'polypeptide(L)'
;MTRFFLLTLALVLGITVTSAAQRADTTGSAKPPRHSGVSYDEATKTVTFALIAGAPGGNGGPFNFNGYTNGTATLTVPAGSKVVMNFVNEDGTPHSAVVVPGDGPLPNIGGDPAIPGAYTRDVTQGLAQFGKDVLQFTAPASGSYRIICGVPGHALSGMWIWFKIDPAAKAPSFGPTI
;
A
#
# COMPACT_ATOMS: atom_id res chain seq x y z
N MET A 1 50.19 -12.40 81.97
CA MET A 1 48.96 -12.87 81.28
C MET A 1 48.61 -11.81 80.24
N THR A 2 49.09 -11.97 79.00
CA THR A 2 49.00 -10.97 77.95
C THR A 2 48.01 -11.48 76.93
N ARG A 3 46.85 -10.85 76.77
CA ARG A 3 45.83 -11.16 75.79
C ARG A 3 46.09 -10.34 74.52
N PHE A 4 46.40 -11.03 73.40
CA PHE A 4 46.47 -10.47 72.09
C PHE A 4 45.06 -10.34 71.50
N PHE A 5 44.67 -9.14 71.09
CA PHE A 5 43.48 -8.89 70.28
C PHE A 5 43.87 -8.92 68.81
N LEU A 6 43.34 -9.89 68.10
CA LEU A 6 43.45 -9.90 66.62
C LEU A 6 42.37 -9.03 66.01
N LEU A 7 42.80 -7.99 65.30
CA LEU A 7 41.92 -7.13 64.54
C LEU A 7 41.78 -7.69 63.13
N THR A 8 40.62 -8.24 62.76
CA THR A 8 40.32 -8.70 61.41
C THR A 8 39.80 -7.51 60.60
N LEU A 9 40.61 -7.13 59.57
CA LEU A 9 40.26 -6.08 58.58
C LEU A 9 39.38 -6.73 57.51
N ALA A 10 38.07 -6.40 57.46
CA ALA A 10 37.16 -6.81 56.40
C ALA A 10 37.33 -5.88 55.19
N LEU A 11 37.85 -6.41 54.11
CA LEU A 11 37.94 -5.73 52.79
C LEU A 11 36.56 -5.78 52.09
N VAL A 12 35.86 -4.68 52.06
CA VAL A 12 34.59 -4.56 51.30
C VAL A 12 34.94 -4.25 49.83
N LEU A 13 34.78 -5.23 48.96
CA LEU A 13 34.90 -5.05 47.53
C LEU A 13 33.61 -4.37 47.00
N GLY A 14 33.67 -3.09 46.68
CA GLY A 14 32.59 -2.34 46.07
C GLY A 14 32.42 -2.76 44.60
N ILE A 15 31.34 -3.46 44.27
CA ILE A 15 30.95 -3.76 42.91
C ILE A 15 30.21 -2.53 42.36
N THR A 16 30.87 -1.77 41.49
CA THR A 16 30.22 -0.69 40.72
C THR A 16 29.44 -1.33 39.58
N VAL A 17 28.12 -1.41 39.70
CA VAL A 17 27.23 -1.79 38.61
C VAL A 17 27.06 -0.56 37.69
N THR A 18 27.78 -0.55 36.57
CA THR A 18 27.54 0.40 35.48
C THR A 18 26.23 0.03 34.79
N SER A 19 25.17 0.76 35.12
CA SER A 19 23.90 0.69 34.41
C SER A 19 24.09 1.28 33.01
N ALA A 20 24.26 0.43 31.99
CA ALA A 20 24.14 0.84 30.61
C ALA A 20 22.68 1.16 30.33
N ALA A 21 22.35 2.45 30.26
CA ALA A 21 21.06 2.91 29.79
C ALA A 21 20.90 2.46 28.34
N GLN A 22 20.11 1.44 28.10
CA GLN A 22 19.63 1.09 26.77
C GLN A 22 18.77 2.25 26.27
N ARG A 23 19.34 3.04 25.34
CA ARG A 23 18.54 3.92 24.50
C ARG A 23 17.60 3.01 23.71
N ALA A 24 16.32 3.08 24.05
CA ALA A 24 15.26 2.55 23.19
C ALA A 24 15.36 3.32 21.86
N ASP A 25 15.79 2.61 20.82
CA ASP A 25 15.73 3.09 19.44
C ASP A 25 14.25 3.14 19.04
N THR A 26 13.64 4.31 19.20
CA THR A 26 12.31 4.60 18.72
C THR A 26 12.37 4.99 17.25
N THR A 27 12.98 4.16 16.41
CA THR A 27 12.61 4.12 15.01
C THR A 27 11.23 3.49 14.94
N GLY A 28 10.22 4.33 15.08
CA GLY A 28 8.85 3.95 14.85
C GLY A 28 8.72 3.42 13.43
N SER A 29 8.90 2.10 13.28
CA SER A 29 8.49 1.39 12.09
C SER A 29 7.00 1.62 11.97
N ALA A 30 6.59 2.58 11.13
CA ALA A 30 5.21 2.76 10.76
C ALA A 30 4.73 1.40 10.26
N LYS A 31 3.80 0.77 11.01
CA LYS A 31 3.18 -0.49 10.60
C LYS A 31 2.68 -0.31 9.16
N PRO A 32 3.15 -1.10 8.19
CA PRO A 32 2.67 -0.95 6.82
C PRO A 32 1.15 -1.01 6.83
N PRO A 33 0.47 -0.18 6.02
CA PRO A 33 -0.98 -0.18 5.96
C PRO A 33 -1.46 -1.62 5.71
N ARG A 34 -2.53 -2.05 6.38
CA ARG A 34 -2.98 -3.45 6.46
C ARG A 34 -3.37 -4.08 5.11
N HIS A 35 -3.18 -3.37 4.00
CA HIS A 35 -3.71 -3.70 2.68
C HIS A 35 -2.65 -3.64 1.56
N SER A 36 -1.39 -3.96 1.86
CA SER A 36 -0.33 -4.09 0.83
C SER A 36 -0.37 -5.47 0.14
N GLY A 37 -1.57 -5.93 -0.22
CA GLY A 37 -1.77 -7.26 -0.80
C GLY A 37 -1.39 -7.36 -2.28
N VAL A 38 -0.10 -7.27 -2.61
CA VAL A 38 0.41 -7.64 -3.92
C VAL A 38 1.18 -8.95 -3.83
N SER A 39 0.93 -9.89 -4.75
CA SER A 39 1.66 -11.14 -4.88
C SER A 39 2.03 -11.42 -6.33
N TYR A 40 3.04 -12.26 -6.54
CA TYR A 40 3.54 -12.62 -7.86
C TYR A 40 3.77 -14.13 -7.96
N ASP A 41 3.18 -14.73 -8.98
CA ASP A 41 3.48 -16.10 -9.41
C ASP A 41 4.43 -16.01 -10.60
N GLU A 42 5.70 -16.33 -10.38
CA GLU A 42 6.74 -16.27 -11.41
C GLU A 42 6.52 -17.30 -12.54
N ALA A 43 5.97 -18.46 -12.22
CA ALA A 43 5.76 -19.52 -13.21
C ALA A 43 4.71 -19.14 -14.25
N THR A 44 3.65 -18.45 -13.81
CA THR A 44 2.57 -17.97 -14.69
C THR A 44 2.70 -16.50 -15.04
N LYS A 45 3.70 -15.80 -14.50
CA LYS A 45 3.88 -14.34 -14.58
C LYS A 45 2.61 -13.58 -14.19
N THR A 46 1.93 -14.05 -13.16
CA THR A 46 0.66 -13.47 -12.70
C THR A 46 0.88 -12.60 -11.47
N VAL A 47 0.52 -11.32 -11.58
CA VAL A 47 0.42 -10.38 -10.47
C VAL A 47 -1.01 -10.41 -9.94
N THR A 48 -1.18 -10.67 -8.65
CA THR A 48 -2.47 -10.52 -7.97
C THR A 48 -2.40 -9.34 -6.99
N PHE A 49 -3.37 -8.43 -7.07
CA PHE A 49 -3.44 -7.24 -6.23
C PHE A 49 -4.83 -7.09 -5.60
N ALA A 50 -4.88 -6.92 -4.28
CA ALA A 50 -6.11 -6.56 -3.58
C ALA A 50 -6.34 -5.05 -3.70
N LEU A 51 -7.31 -4.63 -4.52
CA LEU A 51 -7.67 -3.23 -4.73
C LEU A 51 -8.89 -2.87 -3.87
N ILE A 52 -8.65 -2.15 -2.78
CA ILE A 52 -9.68 -1.80 -1.80
C ILE A 52 -10.06 -0.35 -1.98
N ALA A 53 -11.31 -0.09 -2.35
CA ALA A 53 -11.90 1.24 -2.40
C ALA A 53 -12.50 1.61 -1.04
N GLY A 54 -12.25 2.84 -0.57
CA GLY A 54 -12.74 3.33 0.70
C GLY A 54 -12.19 2.56 1.92
N ALA A 55 -10.90 2.19 1.90
CA ALA A 55 -10.29 1.46 2.99
C ALA A 55 -10.42 2.24 4.32
N PRO A 56 -10.92 1.60 5.40
CA PRO A 56 -11.13 2.27 6.68
C PRO A 56 -9.84 2.84 7.28
N GLY A 57 -9.89 4.09 7.75
CA GLY A 57 -8.74 4.80 8.33
C GLY A 57 -7.71 5.26 7.31
N GLY A 58 -8.04 5.18 6.01
CA GLY A 58 -7.20 5.73 4.94
C GLY A 58 -7.24 7.26 4.87
N ASN A 59 -6.23 7.82 4.22
CA ASN A 59 -6.21 9.25 3.90
C ASN A 59 -7.33 9.56 2.89
N GLY A 60 -7.89 10.79 2.97
CA GLY A 60 -8.97 11.22 2.07
C GLY A 60 -10.37 10.70 2.42
N GLY A 61 -10.57 10.15 3.62
CA GLY A 61 -11.85 9.59 4.03
C GLY A 61 -12.27 8.44 3.10
N PRO A 62 -13.51 8.48 2.51
CA PRO A 62 -13.97 7.43 1.60
C PRO A 62 -13.23 7.44 0.25
N PHE A 63 -12.60 8.56 -0.13
CA PHE A 63 -11.98 8.74 -1.46
C PHE A 63 -10.54 8.25 -1.52
N ASN A 64 -10.33 6.95 -1.24
CA ASN A 64 -9.02 6.34 -1.26
C ASN A 64 -9.02 4.95 -1.93
N PHE A 65 -7.85 4.52 -2.41
CA PHE A 65 -7.55 3.13 -2.72
C PHE A 65 -6.48 2.61 -1.75
N ASN A 66 -6.76 1.51 -1.06
CA ASN A 66 -5.86 0.87 -0.10
C ASN A 66 -5.35 1.84 0.99
N GLY A 67 -6.13 2.88 1.32
CA GLY A 67 -5.76 3.92 2.27
C GLY A 67 -4.95 5.08 1.68
N TYR A 68 -4.68 5.10 0.38
CA TYR A 68 -3.92 6.13 -0.32
C TYR A 68 -4.81 6.98 -1.24
N THR A 69 -4.43 8.24 -1.42
CA THR A 69 -5.15 9.24 -2.20
C THR A 69 -4.16 10.15 -2.94
N ASN A 70 -4.63 10.88 -3.98
CA ASN A 70 -3.83 11.88 -4.69
C ASN A 70 -2.48 11.36 -5.22
N GLY A 71 -2.43 10.10 -5.67
CA GLY A 71 -1.21 9.49 -6.19
C GLY A 71 -0.10 9.27 -5.16
N THR A 72 -0.42 9.26 -3.87
CA THR A 72 0.57 9.04 -2.81
C THR A 72 1.05 7.59 -2.70
N ALA A 73 0.52 6.68 -3.52
CA ALA A 73 1.03 5.33 -3.68
C ALA A 73 1.18 4.94 -5.14
N THR A 74 2.08 3.99 -5.39
CA THR A 74 2.33 3.41 -6.71
C THR A 74 2.26 1.89 -6.64
N LEU A 75 1.45 1.28 -7.51
CA LEU A 75 1.55 -0.13 -7.87
C LEU A 75 2.46 -0.24 -9.09
N THR A 76 3.60 -0.92 -8.96
CA THR A 76 4.48 -1.23 -10.09
C THR A 76 4.38 -2.71 -10.43
N VAL A 77 4.28 -3.04 -11.72
CA VAL A 77 4.23 -4.42 -12.21
C VAL A 77 5.23 -4.65 -13.34
N PRO A 78 5.77 -5.87 -13.48
CA PRO A 78 6.60 -6.23 -14.64
C PRO A 78 5.83 -6.15 -15.94
N ALA A 79 6.49 -5.76 -17.02
CA ALA A 79 5.93 -5.79 -18.37
C ALA A 79 5.49 -7.21 -18.79
N GLY A 80 4.38 -7.32 -19.52
CA GLY A 80 3.84 -8.57 -20.01
C GLY A 80 3.22 -9.49 -18.94
N SER A 81 3.16 -9.07 -17.68
CA SER A 81 2.49 -9.83 -16.63
C SER A 81 0.98 -9.90 -16.86
N LYS A 82 0.38 -11.04 -16.54
CA LYS A 82 -1.06 -11.11 -16.31
C LYS A 82 -1.37 -10.42 -14.99
N VAL A 83 -2.23 -9.40 -15.01
CA VAL A 83 -2.62 -8.65 -13.82
C VAL A 83 -4.05 -9.02 -13.44
N VAL A 84 -4.25 -9.38 -12.18
CA VAL A 84 -5.55 -9.68 -11.57
C VAL A 84 -5.71 -8.77 -10.37
N MET A 85 -6.60 -7.77 -10.49
CA MET A 85 -6.93 -6.88 -9.38
C MET A 85 -8.28 -7.31 -8.80
N ASN A 86 -8.26 -7.82 -7.58
CA ASN A 86 -9.46 -8.17 -6.82
C ASN A 86 -10.00 -6.91 -6.16
N PHE A 87 -10.99 -6.29 -6.78
CA PHE A 87 -11.64 -5.08 -6.27
C PHE A 87 -12.66 -5.41 -5.18
N VAL A 88 -12.69 -4.59 -4.14
CA VAL A 88 -13.76 -4.55 -3.14
C VAL A 88 -14.02 -3.11 -2.71
N ASN A 89 -15.31 -2.74 -2.59
CA ASN A 89 -15.70 -1.50 -1.95
C ASN A 89 -15.96 -1.75 -0.46
N GLU A 90 -15.15 -1.16 0.43
CA GLU A 90 -15.33 -1.26 1.89
C GLU A 90 -16.08 -0.06 2.50
N ASP A 91 -16.47 0.92 1.68
CA ASP A 91 -17.17 2.14 2.11
C ASP A 91 -18.66 2.11 1.77
N GLY A 92 -19.45 2.90 2.47
CA GLY A 92 -20.89 3.05 2.22
C GLY A 92 -21.23 3.80 0.93
N THR A 93 -20.28 4.56 0.39
CA THR A 93 -20.42 5.28 -0.89
C THR A 93 -20.07 4.36 -2.05
N PRO A 94 -20.81 4.38 -3.18
CA PRO A 94 -20.45 3.57 -4.35
C PRO A 94 -19.07 3.94 -4.90
N HIS A 95 -18.27 2.93 -5.23
CA HIS A 95 -16.94 3.11 -5.83
C HIS A 95 -16.70 2.17 -7.01
N SER A 96 -15.80 2.57 -7.89
CA SER A 96 -15.37 1.79 -9.04
C SER A 96 -13.84 1.90 -9.21
N ALA A 97 -13.29 1.22 -10.19
CA ALA A 97 -11.91 1.40 -10.59
C ALA A 97 -11.79 1.32 -12.11
N VAL A 98 -10.96 2.19 -12.69
CA VAL A 98 -10.54 2.16 -14.08
C VAL A 98 -9.09 2.62 -14.20
N VAL A 99 -8.32 1.92 -15.04
CA VAL A 99 -6.96 2.33 -15.37
C VAL A 99 -7.00 3.29 -16.54
N VAL A 100 -6.54 4.51 -16.33
CA VAL A 100 -6.48 5.58 -17.35
C VAL A 100 -5.04 6.00 -17.64
N PRO A 101 -4.75 6.74 -18.74
CA PRO A 101 -3.42 7.28 -18.98
C PRO A 101 -2.89 8.08 -17.78
N GLY A 102 -1.58 8.05 -17.57
CA GLY A 102 -0.94 8.74 -16.44
C GLY A 102 -0.79 10.24 -16.64
N ASP A 103 -0.85 10.70 -17.87
CA ASP A 103 -0.77 12.11 -18.27
C ASP A 103 -2.16 12.76 -18.43
N GLY A 104 -2.16 14.07 -18.57
CA GLY A 104 -3.38 14.85 -18.75
C GLY A 104 -4.21 15.04 -17.48
N PRO A 105 -5.37 15.73 -17.59
CA PRO A 105 -6.26 16.00 -16.46
C PRO A 105 -6.97 14.74 -15.99
N LEU A 106 -7.34 14.72 -14.70
CA LEU A 106 -8.23 13.68 -14.17
C LEU A 106 -9.66 13.89 -14.72
N PRO A 107 -10.34 12.85 -15.18
CA PRO A 107 -11.72 12.96 -15.61
C PRO A 107 -12.65 13.23 -14.42
N ASN A 108 -13.71 13.99 -14.62
CA ASN A 108 -14.73 14.23 -13.60
C ASN A 108 -15.66 13.01 -13.44
N ILE A 109 -15.84 12.21 -14.49
CA ILE A 109 -16.74 11.04 -14.52
C ILE A 109 -16.19 10.00 -15.49
N GLY A 110 -16.33 8.74 -15.14
CA GLY A 110 -15.91 7.62 -15.98
C GLY A 110 -14.39 7.56 -16.13
N GLY A 111 -13.95 7.61 -17.35
CA GLY A 111 -12.55 7.48 -17.78
C GLY A 111 -12.47 6.39 -18.85
N ASP A 112 -11.82 6.70 -19.97
CA ASP A 112 -11.58 5.71 -21.00
C ASP A 112 -10.48 4.76 -20.55
N PRO A 113 -10.72 3.44 -20.50
CA PRO A 113 -9.71 2.49 -20.09
C PRO A 113 -8.51 2.53 -21.03
N ALA A 114 -7.32 2.81 -20.49
CA ALA A 114 -6.07 2.80 -21.25
C ALA A 114 -5.63 1.37 -21.63
N ILE A 115 -6.14 0.37 -20.90
CA ILE A 115 -5.83 -1.06 -21.09
C ILE A 115 -7.14 -1.82 -21.11
N PRO A 116 -7.43 -2.63 -22.16
CA PRO A 116 -8.64 -3.45 -22.21
C PRO A 116 -8.77 -4.39 -21.02
N GLY A 117 -9.95 -4.43 -20.37
CA GLY A 117 -10.22 -5.23 -19.18
C GLY A 117 -9.73 -4.63 -17.85
N ALA A 118 -9.05 -3.48 -17.88
CA ALA A 118 -8.53 -2.82 -16.68
C ALA A 118 -9.56 -1.87 -16.05
N TYR A 119 -10.79 -2.35 -15.84
CA TYR A 119 -11.87 -1.57 -15.22
C TYR A 119 -12.90 -2.50 -14.56
N THR A 120 -13.60 -1.99 -13.53
CA THR A 120 -14.76 -2.65 -12.94
C THR A 120 -15.98 -2.48 -13.82
N ARG A 121 -16.99 -3.38 -13.68
CA ARG A 121 -18.33 -3.09 -14.19
C ARG A 121 -18.83 -1.79 -13.54
N ASP A 122 -19.83 -1.17 -14.17
CA ASP A 122 -20.52 0.02 -13.64
C ASP A 122 -19.58 1.16 -13.22
N VAL A 123 -18.59 1.48 -14.09
CA VAL A 123 -17.54 2.47 -13.78
C VAL A 123 -18.11 3.80 -13.28
N THR A 124 -19.21 4.29 -13.84
CA THR A 124 -19.80 5.59 -13.48
C THR A 124 -20.78 5.54 -12.32
N GLN A 125 -21.50 4.42 -12.11
CA GLN A 125 -22.39 4.23 -10.98
C GLN A 125 -21.66 3.71 -9.74
N GLY A 126 -20.59 2.96 -9.96
CA GLY A 126 -19.86 2.29 -8.91
C GLY A 126 -20.58 1.06 -8.34
N LEU A 127 -19.85 0.27 -7.59
CA LEU A 127 -20.36 -0.85 -6.83
C LEU A 127 -20.73 -0.39 -5.41
N ALA A 128 -21.83 -0.86 -4.90
CA ALA A 128 -22.28 -0.59 -3.52
C ALA A 128 -21.30 -1.18 -2.49
N GLN A 129 -21.47 -0.83 -1.23
CA GLN A 129 -20.68 -1.38 -0.12
C GLN A 129 -20.58 -2.91 -0.17
N PHE A 130 -19.39 -3.44 0.04
CA PHE A 130 -19.01 -4.85 -0.08
C PHE A 130 -19.18 -5.46 -1.48
N GLY A 131 -19.50 -4.63 -2.48
CA GLY A 131 -19.49 -5.01 -3.88
C GLY A 131 -18.07 -5.39 -4.31
N LYS A 132 -17.98 -6.51 -5.05
CA LYS A 132 -16.70 -7.07 -5.52
C LYS A 132 -16.70 -7.19 -7.03
N ASP A 133 -15.49 -7.07 -7.61
CA ASP A 133 -15.24 -7.30 -9.02
C ASP A 133 -13.79 -7.72 -9.25
N VAL A 134 -13.47 -8.14 -10.46
CA VAL A 134 -12.11 -8.54 -10.85
C VAL A 134 -11.73 -7.85 -12.15
N LEU A 135 -10.71 -6.99 -12.09
CA LEU A 135 -10.06 -6.45 -13.28
C LEU A 135 -8.99 -7.44 -13.72
N GLN A 136 -9.05 -7.89 -14.97
CA GLN A 136 -8.09 -8.85 -15.49
C GLN A 136 -7.61 -8.43 -16.87
N PHE A 137 -6.28 -8.25 -17.00
CA PHE A 137 -5.65 -7.78 -18.23
C PHE A 137 -4.19 -8.21 -18.32
N THR A 138 -3.57 -8.01 -19.48
CA THR A 138 -2.11 -8.17 -19.66
C THR A 138 -1.45 -6.79 -19.62
N ALA A 139 -0.43 -6.65 -18.80
CA ALA A 139 0.37 -5.43 -18.69
C ALA A 139 1.08 -5.15 -20.03
N PRO A 140 0.95 -3.96 -20.64
CA PRO A 140 1.73 -3.55 -21.81
C PRO A 140 3.25 -3.63 -21.61
N ALA A 141 4.01 -3.29 -22.66
CA ALA A 141 5.49 -3.33 -22.61
C ALA A 141 6.07 -2.31 -21.62
N SER A 142 5.41 -1.18 -21.40
CA SER A 142 5.77 -0.14 -20.42
C SER A 142 4.64 0.88 -20.31
N GLY A 143 4.70 1.74 -19.30
CA GLY A 143 3.81 2.89 -19.20
C GLY A 143 3.58 3.36 -17.78
N SER A 144 3.13 4.63 -17.70
CA SER A 144 2.65 5.24 -16.46
C SER A 144 1.17 5.52 -16.61
N TYR A 145 0.39 5.01 -15.68
CA TYR A 145 -1.06 5.07 -15.65
C TYR A 145 -1.54 5.52 -14.28
N ARG A 146 -2.84 5.78 -14.16
CA ARG A 146 -3.52 5.99 -12.87
C ARG A 146 -4.65 4.99 -12.74
N ILE A 147 -4.81 4.41 -11.55
CA ILE A 147 -6.04 3.75 -11.15
C ILE A 147 -6.90 4.83 -10.50
N ILE A 148 -8.05 5.13 -11.07
CA ILE A 148 -8.97 6.15 -10.58
C ILE A 148 -10.33 5.56 -10.25
N CYS A 149 -11.09 6.20 -9.37
CA CYS A 149 -12.53 5.94 -9.25
C CYS A 149 -13.28 6.73 -10.33
N GLY A 150 -14.08 6.05 -11.15
CA GLY A 150 -14.85 6.68 -12.24
C GLY A 150 -16.21 7.23 -11.81
N VAL A 151 -16.62 7.09 -10.54
CA VAL A 151 -17.83 7.71 -10.00
C VAL A 151 -17.66 9.23 -10.04
N PRO A 152 -18.70 10.02 -10.43
CA PRO A 152 -18.59 11.46 -10.62
C PRO A 152 -17.94 12.19 -9.45
N GLY A 153 -16.91 13.00 -9.71
CA GLY A 153 -16.20 13.80 -8.72
C GLY A 153 -15.17 13.07 -7.87
N HIS A 154 -15.20 11.72 -7.78
CA HIS A 154 -14.34 10.97 -6.87
C HIS A 154 -12.85 11.07 -7.22
N ALA A 155 -12.49 10.96 -8.50
CA ALA A 155 -11.10 11.14 -8.93
C ALA A 155 -10.59 12.54 -8.60
N LEU A 156 -11.40 13.59 -8.82
CA LEU A 156 -11.08 14.98 -8.50
C LEU A 156 -10.99 15.22 -6.98
N SER A 157 -11.70 14.42 -6.17
CA SER A 157 -11.59 14.41 -4.71
C SER A 157 -10.36 13.65 -4.20
N GLY A 158 -9.49 13.20 -5.11
CA GLY A 158 -8.24 12.54 -4.79
C GLY A 158 -8.28 11.02 -4.83
N MET A 159 -9.39 10.40 -5.26
CA MET A 159 -9.50 8.94 -5.29
C MET A 159 -8.77 8.34 -6.48
N TRP A 160 -7.43 8.33 -6.38
CA TRP A 160 -6.56 7.74 -7.38
C TRP A 160 -5.17 7.42 -6.82
N ILE A 161 -4.51 6.42 -7.44
CA ILE A 161 -3.13 6.00 -7.19
C ILE A 161 -2.40 5.78 -8.51
N TRP A 162 -1.06 5.79 -8.48
CA TRP A 162 -0.25 5.45 -9.65
C TRP A 162 -0.26 3.96 -9.94
N PHE A 163 -0.26 3.63 -11.23
CA PHE A 163 -0.02 2.30 -11.77
C PHE A 163 1.08 2.36 -12.81
N LYS A 164 2.21 1.71 -12.54
CA LYS A 164 3.39 1.75 -13.40
C LYS A 164 3.70 0.36 -13.95
N ILE A 165 3.95 0.29 -15.24
CA ILE A 165 4.45 -0.92 -15.90
C ILE A 165 5.92 -0.67 -16.22
N ASP A 166 6.80 -1.43 -15.56
CA ASP A 166 8.25 -1.25 -15.66
C ASP A 166 8.91 -2.50 -16.26
N PRO A 167 9.51 -2.40 -17.47
CA PRO A 167 10.18 -3.53 -18.11
C PRO A 167 11.42 -4.00 -17.33
N ALA A 168 12.00 -3.16 -16.45
CA ALA A 168 13.12 -3.54 -15.62
C ALA A 168 12.71 -4.25 -14.31
N ALA A 169 11.44 -4.13 -13.90
CA ALA A 169 10.94 -4.78 -12.70
C ALA A 169 10.96 -6.31 -12.85
N LYS A 170 11.48 -7.00 -11.84
CA LYS A 170 11.50 -8.47 -11.77
C LYS A 170 10.31 -9.03 -11.00
N ALA A 171 9.72 -8.23 -10.14
CA ALA A 171 8.55 -8.56 -9.33
C ALA A 171 7.71 -7.29 -9.13
N PRO A 172 6.40 -7.42 -8.82
CA PRO A 172 5.56 -6.27 -8.51
C PRO A 172 5.91 -5.67 -7.15
N SER A 173 5.57 -4.41 -6.98
CA SER A 173 5.64 -3.72 -5.69
C SER A 173 4.45 -2.79 -5.52
N PHE A 174 4.04 -2.56 -4.27
CA PHE A 174 3.02 -1.58 -3.92
C PHE A 174 3.44 -0.83 -2.65
N GLY A 175 3.39 0.48 -2.68
CA GLY A 175 3.75 1.32 -1.55
C GLY A 175 3.70 2.82 -1.86
N PRO A 176 4.13 3.65 -0.88
CA PRO A 176 4.20 5.10 -1.07
C PRO A 176 4.99 5.47 -2.33
N THR A 177 4.49 6.49 -3.04
CA THR A 177 5.23 7.11 -4.16
C THR A 177 6.44 7.83 -3.61
N ILE A 178 7.63 7.47 -4.10
CA ILE A 178 8.92 8.08 -3.73
C ILE A 178 9.22 9.24 -4.68
#